data_37bc34d08de2410e7644af86d226eace
#
_entry.id   37bc34d08de2410e7644af86d226eace
#
_cell.length_a   1.000
_cell.length_b   1.000
_cell.length_c   1.000
_cell.angle_alpha   90.00
_cell.angle_beta   90.00
_cell.angle_gamma   90.00
#
_symmetry.space_group_name_H-M   'P 1'
#
loop_
_entity.id
_entity.type
_entity.pdbx_description
1 polymer ?
#
loop_
_entity_poly.entity_id
_entity_poly.type
_entity_poly.pdbx_seq_one_letter_code
_entity_poly.pdbx_strand_id
1 'polypeptide(L)'
;MTNKEIVSMRGIVKRFQGVTALDGVDFSINAGEVMCLLGENGAGKSTLIKILSGSYTPDAGEIFFEGKTVTIKTPRMATELGISVVHQELDLVPDLTVAQNLFLGRTPSRFGFIKSANMQEAAEAAIARVGGQFSPKTKVSELTVVQKQLTMIARALTIEAKLLIMDEPSATLTADELQQVFRVMDEVTKAGSAILYISHRLDEISQIGDRATVLRDGKSVGVHSLAETSQAELIEEIIGGKRGEVATQRSSTAAAEDKTSGLYIDRVFIPGVIDIRNVSIPRGRITGFIGLGGAGRSTLLSALFGSERALREVTLDGQPYDPHSPRQAIARRVGLVPEDRKTQGLMVGRSIWHNMIIAFNKKGFGTAKQRNFSKPEETALALGVRFHDFSQMGGQLSGGNQQKVVLSKWLVNESNVLLLDEPTRGLDVGAKVELFNEVHKIADSGAAVAVTSSELPEVMMHCDTIYVLYEGQVKEFFITQGLSAEDILHVVITGEVRNA
;
A
#
# COMPACT_ATOMS: atom_id res chain seq x y z
N MET A 1 15.51 10.49 31.26
CA MET A 1 15.93 9.10 31.47
C MET A 1 16.80 8.74 30.27
N THR A 2 18.04 8.29 30.45
CA THR A 2 18.88 7.84 29.32
C THR A 2 18.23 6.63 28.70
N ASN A 3 17.69 6.78 27.47
CA ASN A 3 17.10 5.68 26.70
C ASN A 3 18.16 4.60 26.51
N LYS A 4 17.96 3.44 27.15
CA LYS A 4 18.89 2.31 27.08
C LYS A 4 18.70 1.63 25.73
N GLU A 5 19.76 1.60 24.93
CA GLU A 5 19.77 0.89 23.64
C GLU A 5 19.53 -0.61 23.86
N ILE A 6 18.47 -1.14 23.21
CA ILE A 6 18.11 -2.56 23.31
C ILE A 6 18.81 -3.37 22.22
N VAL A 7 18.80 -2.85 20.99
CA VAL A 7 19.48 -3.47 19.84
C VAL A 7 20.34 -2.42 19.17
N SER A 8 21.56 -2.82 18.83
CA SER A 8 22.46 -2.08 17.94
C SER A 8 23.06 -3.03 16.92
N MET A 9 23.02 -2.64 15.68
CA MET A 9 23.62 -3.35 14.55
C MET A 9 24.65 -2.40 13.92
N ARG A 10 25.87 -2.88 13.69
CA ARG A 10 26.96 -2.04 13.18
C ARG A 10 27.62 -2.70 11.99
N GLY A 11 27.69 -1.96 10.87
CA GLY A 11 28.36 -2.39 9.65
C GLY A 11 27.79 -3.68 9.06
N ILE A 12 26.49 -3.90 9.15
CA ILE A 12 25.85 -5.15 8.71
C ILE A 12 25.90 -5.26 7.19
N VAL A 13 26.51 -6.36 6.74
CA VAL A 13 26.57 -6.74 5.32
C VAL A 13 25.82 -8.04 5.09
N LYS A 14 25.02 -8.09 4.04
CA LYS A 14 24.38 -9.32 3.56
C LYS A 14 24.38 -9.37 2.05
N ARG A 15 24.95 -10.47 1.52
CA ARG A 15 25.03 -10.74 0.08
C ARG A 15 24.26 -11.99 -0.28
N PHE A 16 23.55 -11.92 -1.40
CA PHE A 16 22.95 -13.07 -2.06
C PHE A 16 23.57 -13.20 -3.44
N GLN A 17 23.34 -14.31 -4.14
CA GLN A 17 23.91 -14.54 -5.48
C GLN A 17 23.69 -13.32 -6.40
N GLY A 18 24.76 -12.57 -6.65
CA GLY A 18 24.77 -11.40 -7.56
C GLY A 18 24.22 -10.08 -7.00
N VAL A 19 23.71 -10.05 -5.75
CA VAL A 19 23.13 -8.83 -5.15
C VAL A 19 23.62 -8.61 -3.73
N THR A 20 24.08 -7.40 -3.42
CA THR A 20 24.34 -6.95 -2.03
C THR A 20 23.05 -6.33 -1.50
N ALA A 21 22.36 -7.05 -0.59
CA ALA A 21 21.09 -6.60 -0.02
C ALA A 21 21.27 -5.64 1.15
N LEU A 22 22.37 -5.75 1.90
CA LEU A 22 22.81 -4.80 2.93
C LEU A 22 24.30 -4.56 2.78
N ASP A 23 24.71 -3.30 2.81
CA ASP A 23 26.08 -2.86 2.55
C ASP A 23 26.56 -1.90 3.65
N GLY A 24 26.95 -2.45 4.80
CA GLY A 24 27.45 -1.69 5.94
C GLY A 24 26.34 -0.94 6.69
N VAL A 25 25.18 -1.56 6.90
CA VAL A 25 24.05 -0.93 7.58
C VAL A 25 24.28 -0.78 9.07
N ASP A 26 24.09 0.44 9.58
CA ASP A 26 23.98 0.75 11.01
C ASP A 26 22.49 0.94 11.36
N PHE A 27 22.08 0.36 12.51
CA PHE A 27 20.71 0.44 13.00
C PHE A 27 20.71 0.35 14.52
N SER A 28 19.88 1.15 15.18
CA SER A 28 19.69 1.04 16.64
C SER A 28 18.28 1.35 17.08
N ILE A 29 17.85 0.72 18.18
CA ILE A 29 16.55 0.95 18.80
C ILE A 29 16.67 0.93 20.32
N ASN A 30 15.98 1.87 20.99
CA ASN A 30 15.98 2.02 22.45
C ASN A 30 14.80 1.30 23.10
N ALA A 31 14.91 1.03 24.41
CA ALA A 31 13.80 0.50 25.19
C ALA A 31 12.63 1.50 25.25
N GLY A 32 11.40 1.01 25.09
CA GLY A 32 10.20 1.85 25.13
C GLY A 32 10.06 2.79 23.91
N GLU A 33 10.76 2.52 22.82
CA GLU A 33 10.74 3.31 21.60
C GLU A 33 9.97 2.59 20.48
N VAL A 34 9.22 3.35 19.67
CA VAL A 34 8.74 2.92 18.37
C VAL A 34 9.70 3.45 17.29
N MET A 35 10.57 2.57 16.80
CA MET A 35 11.48 2.86 15.69
C MET A 35 10.82 2.43 14.36
N CYS A 36 10.64 3.36 13.45
CA CYS A 36 10.12 3.09 12.12
C CYS A 36 11.26 2.77 11.15
N LEU A 37 11.10 1.71 10.33
CA LEU A 37 12.07 1.36 9.30
C LEU A 37 11.49 1.67 7.92
N LEU A 38 12.04 2.68 7.27
CA LEU A 38 11.58 3.24 6.00
C LEU A 38 12.50 2.86 4.85
N GLY A 39 11.99 2.98 3.63
CA GLY A 39 12.76 2.77 2.40
C GLY A 39 11.92 2.11 1.31
N GLU A 40 12.40 2.18 0.07
CA GLU A 40 11.76 1.55 -1.08
C GLU A 40 11.74 0.01 -1.01
N ASN A 41 10.96 -0.62 -1.90
CA ASN A 41 11.02 -2.07 -2.08
C ASN A 41 12.40 -2.46 -2.64
N GLY A 42 13.06 -3.40 -1.95
CA GLY A 42 14.44 -3.76 -2.28
C GLY A 42 15.52 -2.99 -1.51
N ALA A 43 15.17 -1.99 -0.70
CA ALA A 43 16.13 -1.22 0.10
C ALA A 43 16.85 -2.03 1.20
N GLY A 44 16.42 -3.27 1.46
CA GLY A 44 17.05 -4.15 2.46
C GLY A 44 16.25 -4.35 3.74
N LYS A 45 15.06 -3.71 3.92
CA LYS A 45 14.23 -3.79 5.13
C LYS A 45 13.96 -5.24 5.57
N SER A 46 13.37 -6.05 4.69
CA SER A 46 13.05 -7.45 4.99
C SER A 46 14.30 -8.30 5.26
N THR A 47 15.45 -7.94 4.68
CA THR A 47 16.72 -8.62 4.97
C THR A 47 17.22 -8.29 6.38
N LEU A 48 17.11 -7.02 6.80
CA LEU A 48 17.46 -6.59 8.16
C LEU A 48 16.59 -7.29 9.21
N ILE A 49 15.27 -7.35 8.97
CA ILE A 49 14.32 -8.08 9.83
C ILE A 49 14.69 -9.57 9.93
N LYS A 50 14.99 -10.22 8.79
CA LYS A 50 15.36 -11.64 8.76
C LYS A 50 16.67 -11.93 9.47
N ILE A 51 17.58 -10.96 9.56
CA ILE A 51 18.80 -11.06 10.38
C ILE A 51 18.45 -10.95 11.87
N LEU A 52 17.64 -9.95 12.27
CA LEU A 52 17.18 -9.81 13.65
C LEU A 52 16.35 -11.00 14.14
N SER A 53 15.53 -11.56 13.25
CA SER A 53 14.73 -12.75 13.56
C SER A 53 15.52 -14.07 13.53
N GLY A 54 16.80 -14.04 13.15
CA GLY A 54 17.65 -15.25 13.06
C GLY A 54 17.33 -16.15 11.87
N SER A 55 16.55 -15.69 10.91
CA SER A 55 16.28 -16.40 9.66
C SER A 55 17.45 -16.30 8.69
N TYR A 56 18.24 -15.23 8.78
CA TYR A 56 19.51 -15.04 8.07
C TYR A 56 20.62 -14.68 9.03
N THR A 57 21.84 -15.06 8.70
CA THR A 57 23.06 -14.59 9.37
C THR A 57 23.71 -13.50 8.52
N PRO A 58 24.21 -12.41 9.09
CA PRO A 58 24.98 -11.41 8.34
C PRO A 58 26.28 -12.03 7.84
N ASP A 59 26.83 -11.50 6.74
CA ASP A 59 28.12 -11.93 6.19
C ASP A 59 29.28 -11.11 6.80
N ALA A 60 28.98 -9.89 7.34
CA ALA A 60 29.88 -9.07 8.13
C ALA A 60 29.07 -8.13 9.05
N GLY A 61 29.76 -7.51 10.02
CA GLY A 61 29.18 -6.62 11.01
C GLY A 61 28.88 -7.31 12.33
N GLU A 62 28.42 -6.54 13.31
CA GLU A 62 28.18 -7.00 14.67
C GLU A 62 26.77 -6.62 15.13
N ILE A 63 26.14 -7.50 15.91
CA ILE A 63 24.84 -7.27 16.55
C ILE A 63 25.05 -7.21 18.05
N PHE A 64 24.54 -6.16 18.67
CA PHE A 64 24.51 -6.01 20.12
C PHE A 64 23.06 -6.09 20.60
N PHE A 65 22.84 -6.87 21.65
CA PHE A 65 21.55 -6.94 22.34
C PHE A 65 21.77 -6.63 23.83
N GLU A 66 21.11 -5.57 24.33
CA GLU A 66 21.32 -5.03 25.68
C GLU A 66 22.83 -4.76 26.00
N GLY A 67 23.57 -4.27 24.99
CA GLY A 67 24.99 -3.95 25.08
C GLY A 67 25.95 -5.14 25.01
N LYS A 68 25.45 -6.37 24.79
CA LYS A 68 26.27 -7.58 24.65
C LYS A 68 26.30 -8.00 23.17
N THR A 69 27.46 -8.31 22.65
CA THR A 69 27.59 -8.88 21.30
C THR A 69 26.90 -10.24 21.25
N VAL A 70 26.04 -10.42 20.27
CA VAL A 70 25.26 -11.64 20.07
C VAL A 70 25.36 -12.11 18.63
N THR A 71 25.26 -13.43 18.44
CA THR A 71 25.13 -14.03 17.10
C THR A 71 23.79 -14.77 17.04
N ILE A 72 22.86 -14.25 16.23
CA ILE A 72 21.50 -14.80 16.09
C ILE A 72 21.50 -15.72 14.86
N LYS A 73 21.57 -17.05 15.06
CA LYS A 73 21.68 -18.04 13.97
C LYS A 73 20.36 -18.71 13.65
N THR A 74 19.38 -18.63 14.55
CA THR A 74 18.10 -19.31 14.40
C THR A 74 16.97 -18.46 15.00
N PRO A 75 15.71 -18.60 14.51
CA PRO A 75 14.55 -17.92 15.08
C PRO A 75 14.34 -18.24 16.58
N ARG A 76 14.71 -19.46 16.99
CA ARG A 76 14.66 -19.84 18.40
C ARG A 76 15.58 -18.99 19.28
N MET A 77 16.83 -18.74 18.81
CA MET A 77 17.76 -17.84 19.54
C MET A 77 17.25 -16.41 19.62
N ALA A 78 16.62 -15.90 18.55
CA ALA A 78 15.97 -14.59 18.58
C ALA A 78 14.87 -14.53 19.65
N THR A 79 14.02 -15.54 19.70
CA THR A 79 12.94 -15.66 20.72
C THR A 79 13.53 -15.78 22.15
N GLU A 80 14.58 -16.53 22.35
CA GLU A 80 15.27 -16.66 23.65
C GLU A 80 15.90 -15.32 24.13
N LEU A 81 16.30 -14.44 23.20
CA LEU A 81 16.73 -13.07 23.51
C LEU A 81 15.57 -12.12 23.80
N GLY A 82 14.32 -12.50 23.51
CA GLY A 82 13.15 -11.65 23.63
C GLY A 82 12.81 -10.86 22.35
N ILE A 83 13.27 -11.33 21.17
CA ILE A 83 12.88 -10.76 19.88
C ILE A 83 11.70 -11.56 19.33
N SER A 84 10.60 -10.88 19.04
CA SER A 84 9.40 -11.49 18.43
C SER A 84 9.02 -10.76 17.14
N VAL A 85 8.54 -11.50 16.16
CA VAL A 85 8.13 -10.96 14.86
C VAL A 85 6.65 -11.22 14.63
N VAL A 86 5.94 -10.17 14.26
CA VAL A 86 4.58 -10.21 13.71
C VAL A 86 4.71 -9.97 12.21
N HIS A 87 4.54 -11.04 11.42
CA HIS A 87 4.68 -11.01 9.97
C HIS A 87 3.45 -10.38 9.30
N GLN A 88 3.64 -9.87 8.08
CA GLN A 88 2.59 -9.32 7.21
C GLN A 88 1.49 -10.36 6.91
N GLU A 89 1.86 -11.60 6.63
CA GLU A 89 0.90 -12.70 6.53
C GLU A 89 0.57 -13.22 7.94
N LEU A 90 -0.73 -13.44 8.19
CA LEU A 90 -1.22 -13.92 9.49
C LEU A 90 -0.69 -15.35 9.76
N ASP A 91 0.45 -15.44 10.46
CA ASP A 91 1.12 -16.69 10.83
C ASP A 91 0.39 -17.35 12.02
N LEU A 92 -0.87 -17.70 11.79
CA LEU A 92 -1.74 -18.40 12.72
C LEU A 92 -2.32 -19.65 12.08
N VAL A 93 -2.44 -20.72 12.84
CA VAL A 93 -3.04 -21.99 12.38
C VAL A 93 -4.55 -21.91 12.54
N PRO A 94 -5.35 -21.85 11.44
CA PRO A 94 -6.79 -21.56 11.48
C PRO A 94 -7.62 -22.57 12.30
N ASP A 95 -7.23 -23.85 12.25
CA ASP A 95 -7.96 -24.94 12.90
C ASP A 95 -7.67 -25.08 14.40
N LEU A 96 -6.64 -24.41 14.91
CA LEU A 96 -6.28 -24.37 16.31
C LEU A 96 -7.02 -23.24 17.03
N THR A 97 -7.21 -23.42 18.35
CA THR A 97 -7.76 -22.36 19.21
C THR A 97 -6.75 -21.21 19.39
N VAL A 98 -7.23 -20.05 19.83
CA VAL A 98 -6.38 -18.92 20.20
C VAL A 98 -5.31 -19.34 21.21
N ALA A 99 -5.69 -20.02 22.30
CA ALA A 99 -4.74 -20.50 23.30
C ALA A 99 -3.66 -21.40 22.69
N GLN A 100 -4.02 -22.32 21.80
CA GLN A 100 -3.06 -23.18 21.13
C GLN A 100 -2.11 -22.39 20.21
N ASN A 101 -2.61 -21.36 19.50
CA ASN A 101 -1.77 -20.48 18.67
C ASN A 101 -0.81 -19.63 19.52
N LEU A 102 -1.25 -19.09 20.67
CA LEU A 102 -0.40 -18.30 21.55
C LEU A 102 0.80 -19.09 22.07
N PHE A 103 0.62 -20.38 22.34
CA PHE A 103 1.68 -21.26 22.87
C PHE A 103 2.23 -22.28 21.86
N LEU A 104 2.01 -22.06 20.57
CA LEU A 104 2.52 -22.94 19.52
C LEU A 104 4.06 -23.06 19.60
N GLY A 105 4.57 -24.30 19.66
CA GLY A 105 5.99 -24.58 19.84
C GLY A 105 6.54 -24.41 21.26
N ARG A 106 5.72 -23.94 22.23
CA ARG A 106 6.10 -23.66 23.63
C ARG A 106 5.03 -24.10 24.63
N THR A 107 4.26 -25.11 24.25
CA THR A 107 3.12 -25.56 25.06
C THR A 107 3.58 -25.98 26.47
N PRO A 108 3.00 -25.38 27.55
CA PRO A 108 3.33 -25.74 28.92
C PRO A 108 3.05 -27.23 29.15
N SER A 109 4.09 -28.00 29.34
CA SER A 109 3.96 -29.46 29.57
C SER A 109 4.74 -29.87 30.80
N ARG A 110 4.23 -30.92 31.50
CA ARG A 110 4.95 -31.58 32.57
C ARG A 110 4.81 -33.10 32.37
N PHE A 111 5.93 -33.79 32.32
CA PHE A 111 5.99 -35.23 32.02
C PHE A 111 5.31 -35.62 30.70
N GLY A 112 5.35 -34.75 29.64
CA GLY A 112 4.69 -35.00 28.37
C GLY A 112 3.19 -34.69 28.31
N PHE A 113 2.56 -34.28 29.41
CA PHE A 113 1.15 -33.89 29.46
C PHE A 113 1.01 -32.37 29.42
N ILE A 114 0.15 -31.86 28.52
CA ILE A 114 -0.18 -30.44 28.40
C ILE A 114 -1.01 -30.01 29.60
N LYS A 115 -0.57 -28.96 30.30
CA LYS A 115 -1.37 -28.31 31.35
C LYS A 115 -2.38 -27.34 30.75
N SER A 116 -3.50 -27.89 30.28
CA SER A 116 -4.53 -27.13 29.57
C SER A 116 -5.11 -25.96 30.37
N ALA A 117 -5.33 -26.12 31.68
CA ALA A 117 -5.87 -25.06 32.54
C ALA A 117 -4.92 -23.85 32.64
N ASN A 118 -3.64 -24.10 32.92
CA ASN A 118 -2.61 -23.03 32.98
C ASN A 118 -2.44 -22.30 31.65
N MET A 119 -2.56 -23.06 30.54
CA MET A 119 -2.47 -22.48 29.19
C MET A 119 -3.65 -21.55 28.88
N GLN A 120 -4.86 -21.91 29.34
CA GLN A 120 -6.05 -21.07 29.15
C GLN A 120 -5.99 -19.79 30.01
N GLU A 121 -5.62 -19.88 31.27
CA GLU A 121 -5.44 -18.73 32.15
C GLU A 121 -4.39 -17.76 31.63
N ALA A 122 -3.24 -18.26 31.17
CA ALA A 122 -2.20 -17.44 30.57
C ALA A 122 -2.66 -16.82 29.23
N ALA A 123 -3.47 -17.54 28.46
CA ALA A 123 -4.05 -17.01 27.22
C ALA A 123 -5.07 -15.90 27.50
N GLU A 124 -5.94 -16.07 28.50
CA GLU A 124 -6.88 -15.02 28.92
C GLU A 124 -6.14 -13.75 29.36
N ALA A 125 -5.09 -13.88 30.17
CA ALA A 125 -4.26 -12.76 30.56
C ALA A 125 -3.58 -12.04 29.36
N ALA A 126 -3.06 -12.80 28.40
CA ALA A 126 -2.44 -12.24 27.20
C ALA A 126 -3.45 -11.53 26.30
N ILE A 127 -4.65 -12.10 26.12
CA ILE A 127 -5.75 -11.48 25.35
C ILE A 127 -6.21 -10.20 26.02
N ALA A 128 -6.37 -10.19 27.35
CA ALA A 128 -6.75 -9.01 28.10
C ALA A 128 -5.72 -7.87 27.96
N ARG A 129 -4.42 -8.17 27.95
CA ARG A 129 -3.35 -7.17 27.75
C ARG A 129 -3.40 -6.47 26.40
N VAL A 130 -3.97 -7.10 25.37
CA VAL A 130 -4.17 -6.48 24.05
C VAL A 130 -5.60 -5.94 23.86
N GLY A 131 -6.38 -5.82 24.94
CA GLY A 131 -7.77 -5.35 24.88
C GLY A 131 -8.69 -6.26 24.06
N GLY A 132 -8.31 -7.54 23.88
CA GLY A 132 -9.09 -8.50 23.10
C GLY A 132 -10.35 -8.94 23.83
N GLN A 133 -11.50 -8.93 23.13
CA GLN A 133 -12.80 -9.37 23.65
C GLN A 133 -13.23 -10.69 22.98
N PHE A 134 -12.35 -11.68 22.99
CA PHE A 134 -12.61 -13.01 22.42
C PHE A 134 -12.07 -14.11 23.34
N SER A 135 -12.67 -15.30 23.24
CA SER A 135 -12.30 -16.42 24.11
C SER A 135 -11.02 -17.11 23.64
N PRO A 136 -10.13 -17.54 24.57
CA PRO A 136 -8.97 -18.37 24.23
C PRO A 136 -9.35 -19.73 23.63
N LYS A 137 -10.61 -20.17 23.76
CA LYS A 137 -11.15 -21.41 23.20
C LYS A 137 -11.66 -21.26 21.77
N THR A 138 -11.86 -20.03 21.30
CA THR A 138 -12.31 -19.75 19.92
C THR A 138 -11.26 -20.23 18.91
N LYS A 139 -11.68 -20.85 17.83
CA LYS A 139 -10.78 -21.18 16.72
C LYS A 139 -10.35 -19.93 15.97
N VAL A 140 -9.12 -19.89 15.51
CA VAL A 140 -8.59 -18.75 14.76
C VAL A 140 -9.36 -18.51 13.46
N SER A 141 -9.90 -19.57 12.82
CA SER A 141 -10.77 -19.45 11.64
C SER A 141 -12.03 -18.62 11.87
N GLU A 142 -12.52 -18.55 13.11
CA GLU A 142 -13.74 -17.82 13.49
C GLU A 142 -13.47 -16.35 13.87
N LEU A 143 -12.21 -15.96 14.00
CA LEU A 143 -11.80 -14.62 14.38
C LEU A 143 -11.89 -13.64 13.21
N THR A 144 -12.23 -12.37 13.52
CA THR A 144 -12.06 -11.24 12.59
C THR A 144 -10.58 -10.97 12.32
N VAL A 145 -10.29 -10.19 11.29
CA VAL A 145 -8.90 -9.82 10.91
C VAL A 145 -8.19 -9.14 12.10
N VAL A 146 -8.85 -8.18 12.75
CA VAL A 146 -8.32 -7.50 13.95
C VAL A 146 -8.04 -8.46 15.08
N GLN A 147 -8.98 -9.36 15.38
CA GLN A 147 -8.80 -10.34 16.45
C GLN A 147 -7.61 -11.27 16.17
N LYS A 148 -7.38 -11.63 14.91
CA LYS A 148 -6.18 -12.36 14.49
C LYS A 148 -4.92 -11.54 14.71
N GLN A 149 -4.93 -10.25 14.36
CA GLN A 149 -3.79 -9.35 14.59
C GLN A 149 -3.48 -9.21 16.07
N LEU A 150 -4.51 -8.95 16.90
CA LEU A 150 -4.37 -8.90 18.35
C LEU A 150 -3.86 -10.23 18.93
N THR A 151 -4.26 -11.36 18.36
CA THR A 151 -3.74 -12.68 18.77
C THR A 151 -2.24 -12.81 18.49
N MET A 152 -1.75 -12.29 17.37
CA MET A 152 -0.30 -12.29 17.04
C MET A 152 0.48 -11.40 18.02
N ILE A 153 -0.03 -10.21 18.34
CA ILE A 153 0.58 -9.32 19.34
C ILE A 153 0.54 -10.00 20.72
N ALA A 154 -0.60 -10.57 21.13
CA ALA A 154 -0.71 -11.31 22.38
C ALA A 154 0.30 -12.46 22.46
N ARG A 155 0.53 -13.21 21.34
CA ARG A 155 1.55 -14.25 21.26
C ARG A 155 2.95 -13.71 21.54
N ALA A 156 3.29 -12.53 20.99
CA ALA A 156 4.55 -11.88 21.26
C ALA A 156 4.70 -11.50 22.75
N LEU A 157 3.63 -11.00 23.37
CA LEU A 157 3.64 -10.63 24.79
C LEU A 157 3.75 -11.83 25.73
N THR A 158 3.35 -13.04 25.32
CA THR A 158 3.57 -14.28 26.13
C THR A 158 5.05 -14.68 26.22
N ILE A 159 5.93 -14.07 25.43
CA ILE A 159 7.39 -14.32 25.42
C ILE A 159 8.13 -13.23 26.22
N GLU A 160 7.43 -12.28 26.81
CA GLU A 160 8.04 -11.09 27.43
C GLU A 160 8.99 -10.40 26.44
N ALA A 161 8.47 -10.17 25.22
CA ALA A 161 9.27 -9.61 24.12
C ALA A 161 9.85 -8.25 24.52
N LYS A 162 11.17 -8.14 24.44
CA LYS A 162 11.90 -6.87 24.61
C LYS A 162 11.92 -6.06 23.33
N LEU A 163 11.89 -6.74 22.19
CA LEU A 163 11.76 -6.16 20.85
C LEU A 163 10.63 -6.86 20.11
N LEU A 164 9.62 -6.11 19.72
CA LEU A 164 8.52 -6.55 18.86
C LEU A 164 8.74 -5.96 17.46
N ILE A 165 8.92 -6.81 16.46
CA ILE A 165 9.03 -6.41 15.05
C ILE A 165 7.65 -6.58 14.43
N MET A 166 7.11 -5.52 13.83
CA MET A 166 5.81 -5.50 13.16
C MET A 166 6.00 -5.13 11.68
N ASP A 167 5.79 -6.11 10.79
CA ASP A 167 6.00 -5.96 9.36
C ASP A 167 4.66 -5.76 8.66
N GLU A 168 4.36 -4.51 8.25
CA GLU A 168 3.14 -4.05 7.60
C GLU A 168 1.82 -4.53 8.26
N PRO A 169 1.63 -4.33 9.58
CA PRO A 169 0.50 -4.90 10.29
C PRO A 169 -0.85 -4.27 9.93
N SER A 170 -0.85 -3.14 9.24
CA SER A 170 -2.04 -2.35 8.87
C SER A 170 -2.65 -2.71 7.53
N ALA A 171 -2.00 -3.55 6.72
CA ALA A 171 -2.35 -3.77 5.31
C ALA A 171 -3.81 -4.22 5.07
N THR A 172 -4.46 -4.81 6.07
CA THR A 172 -5.82 -5.36 5.99
C THR A 172 -6.80 -4.77 7.01
N LEU A 173 -6.39 -3.72 7.75
CA LEU A 173 -7.18 -3.10 8.81
C LEU A 173 -7.88 -1.83 8.33
N THR A 174 -9.07 -1.59 8.85
CA THR A 174 -9.75 -0.29 8.74
C THR A 174 -9.09 0.74 9.67
N ALA A 175 -9.41 2.03 9.50
CA ALA A 175 -8.84 3.09 10.33
C ALA A 175 -9.12 2.89 11.83
N ASP A 176 -10.36 2.53 12.20
CA ASP A 176 -10.74 2.31 13.60
C ASP A 176 -10.03 1.09 14.21
N GLU A 177 -9.90 0.04 13.41
CA GLU A 177 -9.19 -1.19 13.79
C GLU A 177 -7.70 -0.91 14.02
N LEU A 178 -7.10 -0.10 13.18
CA LEU A 178 -5.71 0.32 13.31
C LEU A 178 -5.48 1.13 14.59
N GLN A 179 -6.41 2.02 14.95
CA GLN A 179 -6.33 2.77 16.21
C GLN A 179 -6.36 1.85 17.45
N GLN A 180 -7.05 0.72 17.38
CA GLN A 180 -6.99 -0.28 18.45
C GLN A 180 -5.59 -0.91 18.57
N VAL A 181 -4.96 -1.24 17.44
CA VAL A 181 -3.58 -1.78 17.42
C VAL A 181 -2.59 -0.74 17.97
N PHE A 182 -2.73 0.53 17.58
CA PHE A 182 -1.86 1.61 18.05
C PHE A 182 -1.95 1.82 19.56
N ARG A 183 -3.14 1.73 20.16
CA ARG A 183 -3.30 1.79 21.62
C ARG A 183 -2.54 0.66 22.31
N VAL A 184 -2.60 -0.55 21.76
CA VAL A 184 -1.85 -1.70 22.30
C VAL A 184 -0.34 -1.50 22.18
N MET A 185 0.13 -0.94 21.05
CA MET A 185 1.54 -0.61 20.87
C MET A 185 2.04 0.41 21.89
N ASP A 186 1.26 1.46 22.15
CA ASP A 186 1.57 2.46 23.19
C ASP A 186 1.66 1.84 24.60
N GLU A 187 0.76 0.91 24.94
CA GLU A 187 0.83 0.17 26.21
C GLU A 187 2.09 -0.71 26.30
N VAL A 188 2.45 -1.38 25.21
CA VAL A 188 3.64 -2.24 25.11
C VAL A 188 4.93 -1.45 25.26
N THR A 189 5.03 -0.28 24.63
CA THR A 189 6.20 0.60 24.73
C THR A 189 6.30 1.25 26.12
N LYS A 190 5.18 1.68 26.70
CA LYS A 190 5.14 2.16 28.11
C LYS A 190 5.56 1.10 29.12
N ALA A 191 5.36 -0.18 28.82
CA ALA A 191 5.85 -1.29 29.62
C ALA A 191 7.37 -1.55 29.44
N GLY A 192 8.04 -0.82 28.54
CA GLY A 192 9.50 -0.86 28.32
C GLY A 192 9.95 -1.73 27.14
N SER A 193 9.03 -2.37 26.40
CA SER A 193 9.38 -3.09 25.18
C SER A 193 9.62 -2.09 24.04
N ALA A 194 10.58 -2.40 23.14
CA ALA A 194 10.79 -1.65 21.91
C ALA A 194 9.92 -2.22 20.78
N ILE A 195 9.49 -1.37 19.84
CA ILE A 195 8.77 -1.79 18.65
C ILE A 195 9.54 -1.33 17.41
N LEU A 196 9.90 -2.27 16.53
CA LEU A 196 10.35 -1.98 15.17
C LEU A 196 9.15 -2.08 14.24
N TYR A 197 8.68 -0.92 13.76
CA TYR A 197 7.49 -0.80 12.92
C TYR A 197 7.87 -0.58 11.46
N ILE A 198 7.37 -1.43 10.57
CA ILE A 198 7.58 -1.30 9.13
C ILE A 198 6.23 -1.01 8.49
N SER A 199 6.12 0.14 7.84
CA SER A 199 4.97 0.51 7.02
C SER A 199 5.45 1.35 5.83
N HIS A 200 4.68 1.33 4.76
CA HIS A 200 4.84 2.22 3.63
C HIS A 200 3.87 3.42 3.71
N ARG A 201 3.07 3.52 4.77
CA ARG A 201 2.10 4.58 5.02
C ARG A 201 2.68 5.59 6.00
N LEU A 202 3.04 6.76 5.47
CA LEU A 202 3.70 7.82 6.24
C LEU A 202 2.78 8.46 7.30
N ASP A 203 1.46 8.44 7.08
CA ASP A 203 0.46 8.85 8.06
C ASP A 203 0.50 8.01 9.34
N GLU A 204 0.62 6.68 9.20
CA GLU A 204 0.81 5.78 10.34
C GLU A 204 2.10 6.06 11.09
N ILE A 205 3.20 6.20 10.33
CA ILE A 205 4.53 6.45 10.87
C ILE A 205 4.58 7.74 11.68
N SER A 206 4.00 8.81 11.16
CA SER A 206 3.92 10.10 11.86
C SER A 206 3.05 10.05 13.11
N GLN A 207 2.08 9.13 13.17
CA GLN A 207 1.17 9.02 14.32
C GLN A 207 1.79 8.25 15.50
N ILE A 208 2.58 7.20 15.22
CA ILE A 208 3.02 6.27 16.27
C ILE A 208 4.52 6.23 16.48
N GLY A 209 5.32 6.68 15.52
CA GLY A 209 6.77 6.55 15.55
C GLY A 209 7.43 7.65 16.38
N ASP A 210 8.45 7.28 17.13
CA ASP A 210 9.35 8.23 17.81
C ASP A 210 10.48 8.64 16.87
N ARG A 211 11.12 7.65 16.24
CA ARG A 211 12.24 7.84 15.29
C ARG A 211 12.04 6.97 14.06
N ALA A 212 12.66 7.38 12.96
CA ALA A 212 12.71 6.60 11.73
C ALA A 212 14.16 6.40 11.26
N THR A 213 14.49 5.18 10.85
CA THR A 213 15.71 4.87 10.09
C THR A 213 15.34 4.67 8.64
N VAL A 214 15.98 5.41 7.73
CA VAL A 214 15.76 5.29 6.28
C VAL A 214 16.82 4.39 5.68
N LEU A 215 16.37 3.32 5.00
CA LEU A 215 17.23 2.46 4.19
C LEU A 215 17.06 2.77 2.70
N ARG A 216 18.16 2.87 1.98
CA ARG A 216 18.20 3.03 0.53
C ARG A 216 19.37 2.28 -0.07
N ASP A 217 19.12 1.49 -1.12
CA ASP A 217 20.14 0.68 -1.84
C ASP A 217 21.02 -0.15 -0.88
N GLY A 218 20.42 -0.72 0.16
CA GLY A 218 21.13 -1.54 1.15
C GLY A 218 21.95 -0.78 2.18
N LYS A 219 21.81 0.54 2.30
CA LYS A 219 22.51 1.40 3.28
C LYS A 219 21.54 2.17 4.16
N SER A 220 21.95 2.43 5.40
CA SER A 220 21.28 3.42 6.26
C SER A 220 21.70 4.82 5.81
N VAL A 221 20.75 5.63 5.36
CA VAL A 221 21.02 6.98 4.83
C VAL A 221 20.70 8.08 5.82
N GLY A 222 19.76 7.84 6.76
CA GLY A 222 19.44 8.78 7.83
C GLY A 222 18.68 8.15 8.98
N VAL A 223 18.74 8.84 10.13
CA VAL A 223 17.94 8.54 11.33
C VAL A 223 17.29 9.84 11.77
N HIS A 224 15.97 9.87 11.83
CA HIS A 224 15.17 11.07 12.05
C HIS A 224 14.33 10.97 13.32
N SER A 225 14.16 12.10 14.01
CA SER A 225 13.11 12.29 15.02
C SER A 225 11.81 12.62 14.30
N LEU A 226 10.79 11.79 14.44
CA LEU A 226 9.50 12.00 13.74
C LEU A 226 8.70 13.19 14.29
N ALA A 227 9.05 13.66 15.50
CA ALA A 227 8.48 14.89 16.05
C ALA A 227 9.03 16.16 15.36
N GLU A 228 10.20 16.08 14.72
CA GLU A 228 10.91 17.22 14.15
C GLU A 228 11.00 17.19 12.63
N THR A 229 10.72 16.02 12.00
CA THR A 229 10.91 15.80 10.56
C THR A 229 9.58 15.73 9.85
N SER A 230 9.43 16.51 8.81
CA SER A 230 8.21 16.49 7.97
C SER A 230 8.14 15.24 7.09
N GLN A 231 6.92 14.86 6.68
CA GLN A 231 6.74 13.75 5.73
C GLN A 231 7.44 14.03 4.40
N ALA A 232 7.50 15.30 3.96
CA ALA A 232 8.16 15.68 2.71
C ALA A 232 9.68 15.41 2.76
N GLU A 233 10.33 15.70 3.88
CA GLU A 233 11.76 15.42 4.09
C GLU A 233 12.04 13.91 4.10
N LEU A 234 11.17 13.12 4.76
CA LEU A 234 11.29 11.65 4.75
C LEU A 234 11.14 11.08 3.33
N ILE A 235 10.18 11.59 2.55
CA ILE A 235 10.00 11.20 1.15
C ILE A 235 11.24 11.53 0.32
N GLU A 236 11.79 12.74 0.45
CA GLU A 236 12.99 13.17 -0.28
C GLU A 236 14.17 12.26 0.02
N GLU A 237 14.35 11.84 1.27
CA GLU A 237 15.45 10.96 1.65
C GLU A 237 15.24 9.51 1.19
N ILE A 238 14.01 8.99 1.27
CA ILE A 238 13.67 7.66 0.75
C ILE A 238 13.99 7.57 -0.74
N ILE A 239 13.59 8.60 -1.53
CA ILE A 239 13.77 8.66 -3.00
C ILE A 239 15.19 9.03 -3.40
N GLY A 240 15.96 9.66 -2.51
CA GLY A 240 17.37 10.00 -2.77
C GLY A 240 17.61 11.32 -3.47
N GLY A 241 16.85 12.37 -3.13
CA GLY A 241 17.10 13.72 -3.63
C GLY A 241 16.97 13.85 -5.16
N LYS A 242 16.53 12.82 -5.85
CA LYS A 242 15.97 12.98 -7.18
C LYS A 242 14.61 13.68 -6.98
N ARG A 243 14.65 14.98 -6.82
CA ARG A 243 13.52 15.81 -7.18
C ARG A 243 13.14 15.47 -8.64
N GLY A 244 12.38 14.41 -8.83
CA GLY A 244 11.29 14.58 -9.75
C GLY A 244 10.54 15.73 -9.12
N GLU A 245 10.47 16.83 -9.80
CA GLU A 245 9.63 17.95 -9.41
C GLU A 245 8.33 17.32 -8.93
N VAL A 246 8.10 17.37 -7.59
CA VAL A 246 6.75 17.16 -7.03
C VAL A 246 5.94 18.12 -7.84
N ALA A 247 5.07 17.60 -8.70
CA ALA A 247 4.43 18.41 -9.71
C ALA A 247 3.81 19.58 -8.97
N THR A 248 4.42 20.74 -9.14
CA THR A 248 4.00 21.99 -8.52
C THR A 248 2.51 22.06 -8.79
N GLN A 249 1.71 22.25 -7.74
CA GLN A 249 0.26 22.37 -7.80
C GLN A 249 -0.14 23.08 -9.08
N ARG A 250 -0.77 22.34 -9.99
CA ARG A 250 -1.18 22.90 -11.27
C ARG A 250 -2.12 24.04 -10.98
N SER A 251 -1.87 25.22 -11.53
CA SER A 251 -2.79 26.34 -11.40
C SER A 251 -4.12 25.95 -12.05
N SER A 252 -5.06 25.54 -11.22
CA SER A 252 -6.41 25.19 -11.66
C SER A 252 -7.19 26.48 -11.91
N THR A 253 -7.17 26.98 -13.15
CA THR A 253 -8.26 27.84 -13.59
C THR A 253 -9.51 26.98 -13.66
N ALA A 254 -10.56 27.40 -12.96
CA ALA A 254 -11.84 26.72 -12.90
C ALA A 254 -12.36 26.36 -14.30
N ALA A 255 -12.21 25.13 -14.71
CA ALA A 255 -12.89 24.54 -15.85
C ALA A 255 -14.03 23.65 -15.32
N ALA A 256 -14.89 24.25 -14.46
CA ALA A 256 -16.18 23.69 -14.16
C ALA A 256 -17.04 23.83 -15.43
N GLU A 257 -17.56 22.68 -15.92
CA GLU A 257 -18.65 22.60 -16.94
C GLU A 257 -18.30 22.60 -18.43
N ASP A 258 -17.07 22.30 -18.86
CA ASP A 258 -16.88 22.01 -20.28
C ASP A 258 -17.38 20.58 -20.61
N LYS A 259 -18.67 20.47 -20.95
CA LYS A 259 -19.31 19.21 -21.39
C LYS A 259 -18.78 18.70 -22.75
N THR A 260 -17.94 19.47 -23.41
CA THR A 260 -17.50 19.19 -24.78
C THR A 260 -16.13 18.55 -24.87
N SER A 261 -15.35 18.54 -23.76
CA SER A 261 -13.99 18.02 -23.72
C SER A 261 -13.81 17.00 -22.59
N GLY A 262 -13.46 15.77 -22.95
CA GLY A 262 -13.29 14.67 -22.00
C GLY A 262 -14.58 13.90 -21.75
N LEU A 263 -14.75 13.38 -20.54
CA LEU A 263 -15.89 12.54 -20.17
C LEU A 263 -16.78 13.33 -19.19
N TYR A 264 -18.04 13.53 -19.58
CA TYR A 264 -19.04 14.17 -18.74
C TYR A 264 -20.17 13.21 -18.40
N ILE A 265 -20.49 13.09 -17.12
CA ILE A 265 -21.49 12.20 -16.55
C ILE A 265 -22.69 13.05 -16.13
N ASP A 266 -23.77 13.04 -16.90
CA ASP A 266 -25.05 13.56 -16.45
C ASP A 266 -25.62 12.63 -15.38
N ARG A 267 -25.59 11.30 -15.63
CA ARG A 267 -25.97 10.29 -14.65
C ARG A 267 -25.35 8.92 -14.94
N VAL A 268 -24.85 8.24 -13.87
CA VAL A 268 -24.56 6.80 -13.85
C VAL A 268 -25.34 6.19 -12.68
N PHE A 269 -26.23 5.25 -12.98
CA PHE A 269 -27.15 4.68 -12.00
C PHE A 269 -27.12 3.16 -12.00
N ILE A 270 -26.92 2.58 -10.82
CA ILE A 270 -27.08 1.15 -10.53
C ILE A 270 -28.00 1.03 -9.31
N PRO A 271 -29.17 0.40 -9.42
CA PRO A 271 -30.15 0.33 -8.33
C PRO A 271 -29.54 -0.22 -7.05
N GLY A 272 -29.67 0.53 -5.94
CA GLY A 272 -29.18 0.15 -4.62
C GLY A 272 -27.66 0.19 -4.43
N VAL A 273 -26.89 0.67 -5.44
CA VAL A 273 -25.43 0.72 -5.39
C VAL A 273 -24.89 2.13 -5.60
N ILE A 274 -25.20 2.76 -6.76
CA ILE A 274 -24.74 4.14 -7.05
C ILE A 274 -25.81 4.94 -7.80
N ASP A 275 -25.89 6.25 -7.53
CA ASP A 275 -26.56 7.28 -8.34
C ASP A 275 -25.64 8.51 -8.44
N ILE A 276 -24.70 8.46 -9.36
CA ILE A 276 -23.69 9.49 -9.57
C ILE A 276 -24.19 10.46 -10.62
N ARG A 277 -24.13 11.77 -10.32
CA ARG A 277 -24.63 12.84 -11.20
C ARG A 277 -23.65 14.00 -11.29
N ASN A 278 -23.67 14.69 -12.42
CA ASN A 278 -22.98 15.95 -12.67
C ASN A 278 -21.47 15.89 -12.39
N VAL A 279 -20.78 14.90 -12.99
CA VAL A 279 -19.33 14.71 -12.82
C VAL A 279 -18.63 15.00 -14.15
N SER A 280 -17.57 15.80 -14.09
CA SER A 280 -16.70 16.11 -15.22
C SER A 280 -15.31 15.52 -15.05
N ILE A 281 -14.79 14.85 -16.09
CA ILE A 281 -13.41 14.34 -16.17
C ILE A 281 -12.81 14.94 -17.45
N PRO A 282 -12.32 16.20 -17.36
CA PRO A 282 -11.92 16.98 -18.53
C PRO A 282 -10.57 16.50 -19.07
N ARG A 283 -10.31 16.76 -20.35
CA ARG A 283 -9.01 16.50 -20.96
C ARG A 283 -7.91 17.37 -20.37
N GLY A 284 -6.70 16.80 -20.29
CA GLY A 284 -5.54 17.49 -19.74
C GLY A 284 -5.58 17.64 -18.22
N ARG A 285 -6.51 16.98 -17.54
CA ARG A 285 -6.73 17.08 -16.09
C ARG A 285 -6.81 15.73 -15.42
N ILE A 286 -6.51 15.73 -14.12
CA ILE A 286 -6.64 14.57 -13.24
C ILE A 286 -7.80 14.84 -12.28
N THR A 287 -8.85 14.03 -12.38
CA THR A 287 -10.03 14.11 -11.51
C THR A 287 -9.95 12.99 -10.47
N GLY A 288 -9.90 13.37 -9.19
CA GLY A 288 -9.86 12.46 -8.05
C GLY A 288 -11.24 12.09 -7.55
N PHE A 289 -11.41 10.85 -7.11
CA PHE A 289 -12.59 10.36 -6.42
C PHE A 289 -12.19 9.76 -5.07
N ILE A 290 -12.75 10.30 -3.99
CA ILE A 290 -12.49 9.85 -2.63
C ILE A 290 -13.79 9.46 -1.93
N GLY A 291 -13.70 8.59 -0.93
CA GLY A 291 -14.83 8.11 -0.13
C GLY A 291 -14.45 6.87 0.67
N LEU A 292 -15.25 6.48 1.63
CA LEU A 292 -15.04 5.27 2.42
C LEU A 292 -15.14 3.99 1.56
N GLY A 293 -14.69 2.86 2.11
CA GLY A 293 -14.90 1.55 1.49
C GLY A 293 -16.39 1.32 1.22
N GLY A 294 -16.73 0.91 0.00
CA GLY A 294 -18.13 0.73 -0.41
C GLY A 294 -18.86 1.99 -0.91
N ALA A 295 -18.22 3.16 -0.91
CA ALA A 295 -18.84 4.41 -1.41
C ALA A 295 -19.16 4.42 -2.92
N GLY A 296 -18.77 3.38 -3.67
CA GLY A 296 -19.12 3.24 -5.10
C GLY A 296 -18.03 3.70 -6.07
N ARG A 297 -16.83 4.04 -5.61
CA ARG A 297 -15.70 4.52 -6.45
C ARG A 297 -15.34 3.55 -7.58
N SER A 298 -14.95 2.32 -7.23
CA SER A 298 -14.59 1.26 -8.20
C SER A 298 -15.77 0.87 -9.10
N THR A 299 -16.98 0.89 -8.53
CA THR A 299 -18.21 0.61 -9.27
C THR A 299 -18.46 1.65 -10.37
N LEU A 300 -18.23 2.95 -10.06
CA LEU A 300 -18.32 4.02 -11.04
C LEU A 300 -17.35 3.79 -12.21
N LEU A 301 -16.06 3.56 -11.92
CA LEU A 301 -15.05 3.34 -12.97
C LEU A 301 -15.38 2.09 -13.80
N SER A 302 -15.80 1.01 -13.16
CA SER A 302 -16.23 -0.22 -13.81
C SER A 302 -17.47 -0.02 -14.70
N ALA A 303 -18.43 0.79 -14.25
CA ALA A 303 -19.60 1.18 -15.04
C ALA A 303 -19.18 1.99 -16.27
N LEU A 304 -18.28 2.97 -16.12
CA LEU A 304 -17.77 3.77 -17.25
C LEU A 304 -16.97 2.92 -18.24
N PHE A 305 -16.30 1.87 -17.79
CA PHE A 305 -15.58 0.93 -18.64
C PHE A 305 -16.47 -0.14 -19.30
N GLY A 306 -17.76 -0.20 -18.90
CA GLY A 306 -18.71 -1.18 -19.42
C GLY A 306 -18.53 -2.60 -18.88
N SER A 307 -17.81 -2.78 -17.77
CA SER A 307 -17.70 -4.06 -17.05
C SER A 307 -18.87 -4.28 -16.08
N GLU A 308 -19.56 -3.20 -15.68
CA GLU A 308 -20.75 -3.25 -14.86
C GLU A 308 -22.00 -2.80 -15.65
N ARG A 309 -23.15 -3.43 -15.38
CA ARG A 309 -24.43 -3.00 -15.97
C ARG A 309 -24.95 -1.78 -15.23
N ALA A 310 -25.11 -0.68 -15.93
CA ALA A 310 -25.61 0.58 -15.38
C ALA A 310 -26.47 1.30 -16.41
N LEU A 311 -27.39 2.15 -15.95
CA LEU A 311 -27.96 3.20 -16.79
C LEU A 311 -26.92 4.32 -16.87
N ARG A 312 -26.59 4.77 -18.07
CA ARG A 312 -25.56 5.79 -18.33
C ARG A 312 -26.10 6.88 -19.23
N GLU A 313 -26.13 8.07 -18.70
CA GLU A 313 -26.32 9.32 -19.43
C GLU A 313 -24.97 10.03 -19.42
N VAL A 314 -24.08 9.65 -20.34
CA VAL A 314 -22.67 10.07 -20.37
C VAL A 314 -22.30 10.52 -21.78
N THR A 315 -21.47 11.56 -21.86
CA THR A 315 -20.85 11.99 -23.12
C THR A 315 -19.34 11.88 -23.05
N LEU A 316 -18.72 11.54 -24.17
CA LEU A 316 -17.28 11.54 -24.38
C LEU A 316 -16.97 12.48 -25.55
N ASP A 317 -16.28 13.58 -25.27
CA ASP A 317 -15.99 14.66 -26.24
C ASP A 317 -17.28 15.16 -26.91
N GLY A 318 -18.33 15.39 -26.12
CA GLY A 318 -19.64 15.86 -26.58
C GLY A 318 -20.48 14.82 -27.34
N GLN A 319 -20.01 13.59 -27.49
CA GLN A 319 -20.74 12.52 -28.16
C GLN A 319 -21.29 11.49 -27.16
N PRO A 320 -22.46 10.93 -27.35
CA PRO A 320 -23.03 9.91 -26.47
C PRO A 320 -22.06 8.74 -26.23
N TYR A 321 -21.92 8.32 -24.97
CA TYR A 321 -21.03 7.26 -24.54
C TYR A 321 -21.75 6.32 -23.57
N ASP A 322 -22.16 5.15 -24.05
CA ASP A 322 -22.84 4.10 -23.27
C ASP A 322 -22.26 2.71 -23.63
N PRO A 323 -21.08 2.37 -23.09
CA PRO A 323 -20.48 1.07 -23.38
C PRO A 323 -21.18 -0.05 -22.61
N HIS A 324 -21.66 -1.06 -23.32
CA HIS A 324 -22.23 -2.29 -22.74
C HIS A 324 -21.20 -3.40 -22.54
N SER A 325 -19.93 -3.15 -22.84
CA SER A 325 -18.81 -4.08 -22.63
C SER A 325 -17.48 -3.35 -22.65
N PRO A 326 -16.43 -3.90 -21.99
CA PRO A 326 -15.05 -3.39 -22.05
C PRO A 326 -14.55 -3.20 -23.49
N ARG A 327 -14.95 -4.10 -24.41
CA ARG A 327 -14.57 -4.00 -25.83
C ARG A 327 -15.07 -2.71 -26.49
N GLN A 328 -16.26 -2.24 -26.12
CA GLN A 328 -16.83 -0.99 -26.65
C GLN A 328 -16.11 0.22 -26.06
N ALA A 329 -15.78 0.20 -24.76
CA ALA A 329 -14.97 1.24 -24.12
C ALA A 329 -13.56 1.35 -24.74
N ILE A 330 -12.89 0.21 -24.94
CA ILE A 330 -11.57 0.14 -25.60
C ILE A 330 -11.66 0.70 -27.04
N ALA A 331 -12.71 0.40 -27.79
CA ALA A 331 -12.89 0.95 -29.13
C ALA A 331 -13.07 2.48 -29.15
N ARG A 332 -13.53 3.08 -28.04
CA ARG A 332 -13.65 4.52 -27.80
C ARG A 332 -12.43 5.09 -27.10
N ARG A 333 -11.30 4.33 -27.01
CA ARG A 333 -10.04 4.73 -26.39
C ARG A 333 -10.13 5.04 -24.90
N VAL A 334 -11.04 4.36 -24.19
CA VAL A 334 -11.12 4.38 -22.73
C VAL A 334 -10.38 3.17 -22.17
N GLY A 335 -9.51 3.37 -21.20
CA GLY A 335 -8.75 2.35 -20.53
C GLY A 335 -9.04 2.30 -19.03
N LEU A 336 -9.03 1.10 -18.43
CA LEU A 336 -9.19 0.90 -16.98
C LEU A 336 -7.97 0.19 -16.38
N VAL A 337 -7.36 0.80 -15.40
CA VAL A 337 -6.39 0.17 -14.50
C VAL A 337 -7.16 -0.25 -13.25
N PRO A 338 -7.35 -1.54 -13.00
CA PRO A 338 -8.16 -2.03 -11.89
C PRO A 338 -7.38 -2.02 -10.57
N GLU A 339 -8.10 -2.04 -9.44
CA GLU A 339 -7.57 -2.09 -8.08
C GLU A 339 -6.65 -3.30 -7.85
N ASP A 340 -7.10 -4.51 -8.23
CA ASP A 340 -6.28 -5.72 -8.15
C ASP A 340 -5.57 -5.99 -9.48
N ARG A 341 -4.31 -5.51 -9.54
CA ARG A 341 -3.48 -5.70 -10.74
C ARG A 341 -3.18 -7.16 -11.05
N LYS A 342 -3.07 -8.04 -10.02
CA LYS A 342 -2.64 -9.44 -10.21
C LYS A 342 -3.75 -10.32 -10.78
N THR A 343 -5.00 -10.06 -10.42
CA THR A 343 -6.14 -10.88 -10.86
C THR A 343 -6.91 -10.27 -12.02
N GLN A 344 -6.91 -8.93 -12.15
CA GLN A 344 -7.72 -8.21 -13.13
C GLN A 344 -6.88 -7.40 -14.13
N GLY A 345 -5.70 -6.91 -13.72
CA GLY A 345 -4.89 -5.99 -14.54
C GLY A 345 -3.85 -6.69 -15.40
N LEU A 346 -3.22 -7.74 -14.88
CA LEU A 346 -2.03 -8.37 -15.44
C LEU A 346 -2.23 -9.89 -15.58
N MET A 347 -1.88 -10.44 -16.72
CA MET A 347 -1.76 -11.88 -16.89
C MET A 347 -0.38 -12.32 -16.36
N VAL A 348 -0.29 -12.66 -15.07
CA VAL A 348 0.98 -12.97 -14.36
C VAL A 348 1.80 -14.09 -15.02
N GLY A 349 1.13 -15.10 -15.63
CA GLY A 349 1.74 -16.21 -16.34
C GLY A 349 2.00 -15.95 -17.83
N ARG A 350 1.90 -14.69 -18.29
CA ARG A 350 2.22 -14.29 -19.67
C ARG A 350 3.35 -13.27 -19.66
N SER A 351 4.03 -13.18 -20.81
CA SER A 351 5.14 -12.25 -20.98
C SER A 351 4.67 -10.78 -20.91
N ILE A 352 5.60 -9.89 -20.60
CA ILE A 352 5.39 -8.43 -20.60
C ILE A 352 4.80 -8.01 -21.95
N TRP A 353 5.36 -8.48 -23.03
CA TRP A 353 4.87 -8.22 -24.38
C TRP A 353 3.38 -8.53 -24.53
N HIS A 354 2.94 -9.73 -24.16
CA HIS A 354 1.53 -10.12 -24.28
C HIS A 354 0.61 -9.23 -23.43
N ASN A 355 1.07 -8.86 -22.24
CA ASN A 355 0.33 -7.96 -21.36
C ASN A 355 0.16 -6.57 -21.95
N MET A 356 1.16 -6.04 -22.63
CA MET A 356 1.11 -4.70 -23.23
C MET A 356 0.22 -4.63 -24.48
N ILE A 357 0.17 -5.70 -25.28
CA ILE A 357 -0.56 -5.68 -26.56
C ILE A 357 -1.99 -6.21 -26.50
N ILE A 358 -2.44 -6.80 -25.39
CA ILE A 358 -3.73 -7.50 -25.33
C ILE A 358 -4.95 -6.58 -25.60
N ALA A 359 -4.84 -5.31 -25.20
CA ALA A 359 -5.90 -4.32 -25.46
C ALA A 359 -5.81 -3.69 -26.87
N PHE A 360 -4.77 -4.00 -27.62
CA PHE A 360 -4.51 -3.40 -28.93
C PHE A 360 -5.49 -3.93 -29.99
N ASN A 361 -6.52 -3.16 -30.26
CA ASN A 361 -7.61 -3.53 -31.16
C ASN A 361 -7.54 -2.78 -32.49
N LYS A 362 -6.58 -3.11 -33.38
CA LYS A 362 -6.71 -2.71 -34.77
C LYS A 362 -7.67 -3.68 -35.48
N LYS A 363 -8.82 -3.16 -35.98
CA LYS A 363 -9.68 -3.87 -36.93
C LYS A 363 -8.84 -4.27 -38.14
N GLY A 364 -8.58 -5.56 -38.29
CA GLY A 364 -7.89 -6.13 -39.43
C GLY A 364 -6.98 -7.29 -39.02
N PHE A 365 -7.28 -8.49 -39.50
CA PHE A 365 -6.39 -9.63 -39.55
C PHE A 365 -5.20 -9.33 -40.50
N GLY A 366 -4.40 -8.31 -40.19
CA GLY A 366 -3.12 -8.09 -40.82
C GLY A 366 -2.09 -9.05 -40.24
N THR A 367 -1.28 -9.67 -41.09
CA THR A 367 -0.15 -10.49 -40.68
C THR A 367 0.75 -9.70 -39.72
N ALA A 368 1.41 -10.37 -38.78
CA ALA A 368 2.32 -9.78 -37.77
C ALA A 368 3.36 -8.80 -38.36
N LYS A 369 3.67 -8.87 -39.69
CA LYS A 369 4.58 -7.99 -40.41
C LYS A 369 4.08 -6.56 -40.64
N GLN A 370 2.79 -6.25 -40.48
CA GLN A 370 2.23 -4.90 -40.70
C GLN A 370 1.94 -4.13 -39.43
N ARG A 371 2.26 -4.69 -38.27
CA ARG A 371 2.11 -4.05 -36.98
C ARG A 371 3.37 -3.28 -36.65
N ASN A 372 3.24 -2.01 -36.29
CA ASN A 372 4.38 -1.21 -35.82
C ASN A 372 4.77 -1.71 -34.42
N PHE A 373 5.70 -2.66 -34.34
CA PHE A 373 6.12 -3.33 -33.11
C PHE A 373 7.02 -2.47 -32.22
N SER A 374 7.44 -1.28 -32.66
CA SER A 374 8.24 -0.35 -31.84
C SER A 374 7.44 0.26 -30.67
N LYS A 375 6.11 0.34 -30.80
CA LYS A 375 5.27 1.04 -29.83
C LYS A 375 5.26 0.47 -28.39
N PRO A 376 5.19 -0.86 -28.12
CA PRO A 376 5.36 -1.40 -26.79
C PRO A 376 6.74 -1.10 -26.20
N GLU A 377 7.79 -1.17 -27.00
CA GLU A 377 9.18 -0.88 -26.57
C GLU A 377 9.35 0.58 -26.19
N GLU A 378 8.90 1.49 -27.07
CA GLU A 378 8.91 2.93 -26.83
C GLU A 378 8.08 3.30 -25.59
N THR A 379 6.89 2.67 -25.41
CA THR A 379 6.02 2.92 -24.26
C THR A 379 6.64 2.41 -22.96
N ALA A 380 7.23 1.21 -22.98
CA ALA A 380 7.89 0.65 -21.80
C ALA A 380 9.08 1.50 -21.35
N LEU A 381 9.85 1.99 -22.34
CA LEU A 381 10.99 2.88 -22.09
C LEU A 381 10.53 4.23 -21.53
N ALA A 382 9.49 4.84 -22.13
CA ALA A 382 8.94 6.11 -21.70
C ALA A 382 8.40 6.07 -20.26
N LEU A 383 7.77 4.94 -19.85
CA LEU A 383 7.29 4.72 -18.48
C LEU A 383 8.38 4.22 -17.51
N GLY A 384 9.62 4.05 -17.98
CA GLY A 384 10.71 3.55 -17.16
C GLY A 384 10.43 2.16 -16.57
N VAL A 385 9.80 1.26 -17.35
CA VAL A 385 9.58 -0.13 -16.92
C VAL A 385 10.92 -0.85 -16.86
N ARG A 386 11.26 -1.42 -15.69
CA ARG A 386 12.53 -2.15 -15.49
C ARG A 386 12.28 -3.65 -15.63
N PHE A 387 12.87 -4.27 -16.65
CA PHE A 387 12.77 -5.70 -16.95
C PHE A 387 14.02 -6.17 -17.73
N HIS A 388 14.23 -7.49 -17.80
CA HIS A 388 15.36 -8.07 -18.55
C HIS A 388 15.11 -8.05 -20.06
N ASP A 389 13.99 -8.62 -20.47
CA ASP A 389 13.53 -8.66 -21.85
C ASP A 389 12.00 -8.81 -21.89
N PHE A 390 11.39 -8.62 -23.04
CA PHE A 390 9.93 -8.69 -23.21
C PHE A 390 9.34 -10.10 -23.07
N SER A 391 10.15 -11.16 -23.07
CA SER A 391 9.69 -12.53 -22.82
C SER A 391 9.51 -12.84 -21.35
N GLN A 392 10.08 -11.99 -20.46
CA GLN A 392 9.94 -12.11 -19.01
C GLN A 392 8.47 -12.14 -18.60
N MET A 393 8.10 -13.05 -17.67
CA MET A 393 6.72 -13.17 -17.19
C MET A 393 6.34 -11.97 -16.31
N GLY A 394 5.12 -11.46 -16.49
CA GLY A 394 4.62 -10.33 -15.71
C GLY A 394 4.66 -10.54 -14.19
N GLY A 395 4.46 -11.80 -13.74
CA GLY A 395 4.52 -12.15 -12.33
C GLY A 395 5.91 -12.04 -11.68
N GLN A 396 6.98 -11.96 -12.47
CA GLN A 396 8.37 -11.84 -11.99
C GLN A 396 8.81 -10.40 -11.74
N LEU A 397 7.97 -9.43 -12.12
CA LEU A 397 8.26 -8.02 -11.93
C LEU A 397 7.95 -7.57 -10.49
N SER A 398 8.65 -6.51 -10.03
CA SER A 398 8.25 -5.79 -8.81
C SER A 398 6.87 -5.16 -8.97
N GLY A 399 6.19 -4.85 -7.84
CA GLY A 399 4.85 -4.27 -7.86
C GLY A 399 4.74 -3.00 -8.70
N GLY A 400 5.69 -2.07 -8.56
CA GLY A 400 5.72 -0.85 -9.36
C GLY A 400 5.87 -1.11 -10.86
N ASN A 401 6.76 -2.04 -11.26
CA ASN A 401 6.91 -2.41 -12.66
C ASN A 401 5.68 -3.15 -13.22
N GLN A 402 5.02 -4.00 -12.41
CA GLN A 402 3.73 -4.60 -12.80
C GLN A 402 2.70 -3.53 -13.11
N GLN A 403 2.58 -2.50 -12.25
CA GLN A 403 1.64 -1.40 -12.42
C GLN A 403 1.93 -0.59 -13.68
N LYS A 404 3.21 -0.28 -13.93
CA LYS A 404 3.65 0.38 -15.16
C LYS A 404 3.34 -0.43 -16.42
N VAL A 405 3.44 -1.76 -16.38
CA VAL A 405 3.02 -2.65 -17.49
C VAL A 405 1.51 -2.60 -17.71
N VAL A 406 0.70 -2.58 -16.63
CA VAL A 406 -0.76 -2.42 -16.76
C VAL A 406 -1.12 -1.07 -17.37
N LEU A 407 -0.44 0.01 -16.98
CA LEU A 407 -0.63 1.34 -17.58
C LEU A 407 -0.16 1.37 -19.04
N SER A 408 0.99 0.75 -19.34
CA SER A 408 1.54 0.64 -20.72
C SER A 408 0.55 0.03 -21.70
N LYS A 409 -0.23 -0.96 -21.27
CA LYS A 409 -1.28 -1.60 -22.09
C LYS A 409 -2.23 -0.58 -22.71
N TRP A 410 -2.63 0.43 -21.93
CA TRP A 410 -3.57 1.45 -22.38
C TRP A 410 -2.91 2.52 -23.24
N LEU A 411 -1.65 2.85 -23.00
CA LEU A 411 -0.89 3.78 -23.84
C LEU A 411 -0.57 3.16 -25.19
N VAL A 412 -0.22 1.88 -25.23
CA VAL A 412 -0.05 1.14 -26.50
C VAL A 412 -1.35 1.12 -27.30
N ASN A 413 -2.51 1.06 -26.65
CA ASN A 413 -3.83 1.14 -27.28
C ASN A 413 -4.24 2.59 -27.65
N GLU A 414 -3.40 3.60 -27.37
CA GLU A 414 -3.70 5.03 -27.59
C GLU A 414 -4.94 5.50 -26.83
N SER A 415 -5.15 4.95 -25.62
CA SER A 415 -6.23 5.39 -24.76
C SER A 415 -6.02 6.84 -24.36
N ASN A 416 -7.06 7.63 -24.51
CA ASN A 416 -7.05 9.07 -24.21
C ASN A 416 -8.00 9.43 -23.05
N VAL A 417 -8.68 8.44 -22.49
CA VAL A 417 -9.35 8.47 -21.19
C VAL A 417 -8.82 7.32 -20.37
N LEU A 418 -8.28 7.61 -19.18
CA LEU A 418 -7.75 6.62 -18.26
C LEU A 418 -8.54 6.64 -16.95
N LEU A 419 -9.08 5.49 -16.61
CA LEU A 419 -9.78 5.24 -15.34
C LEU A 419 -8.82 4.44 -14.46
N LEU A 420 -8.30 5.03 -13.38
CA LEU A 420 -7.28 4.46 -12.52
C LEU A 420 -7.91 4.16 -11.15
N ASP A 421 -8.13 2.88 -10.87
CA ASP A 421 -8.74 2.42 -9.62
C ASP A 421 -7.66 2.00 -8.63
N GLU A 422 -7.48 2.77 -7.55
CA GLU A 422 -6.43 2.57 -6.52
C GLU A 422 -5.06 2.25 -7.15
N PRO A 423 -4.55 3.10 -8.07
CA PRO A 423 -3.40 2.73 -8.91
C PRO A 423 -2.09 2.52 -8.13
N THR A 424 -2.00 3.06 -6.93
CA THR A 424 -0.83 3.02 -6.04
C THR A 424 -0.90 1.94 -4.98
N ARG A 425 -2.02 1.21 -4.88
CA ARG A 425 -2.23 0.21 -3.85
C ARG A 425 -1.14 -0.87 -3.85
N GLY A 426 -0.48 -1.03 -2.68
CA GLY A 426 0.60 -2.00 -2.50
C GLY A 426 1.88 -1.66 -3.27
N LEU A 427 2.10 -0.37 -3.55
CA LEU A 427 3.35 0.18 -4.01
C LEU A 427 4.08 0.85 -2.85
N ASP A 428 5.42 0.86 -2.92
CA ASP A 428 6.23 1.68 -2.02
C ASP A 428 6.17 3.18 -2.41
N VAL A 429 6.69 4.03 -1.52
CA VAL A 429 6.63 5.49 -1.67
C VAL A 429 7.28 5.95 -2.97
N GLY A 430 8.45 5.38 -3.33
CA GLY A 430 9.15 5.75 -4.57
C GLY A 430 8.37 5.34 -5.81
N ALA A 431 7.81 4.12 -5.84
CA ALA A 431 6.99 3.65 -6.94
C ALA A 431 5.69 4.45 -7.09
N LYS A 432 5.08 4.93 -5.98
CA LYS A 432 3.92 5.83 -6.01
C LYS A 432 4.24 7.15 -6.70
N VAL A 433 5.35 7.79 -6.31
CA VAL A 433 5.80 9.05 -6.91
C VAL A 433 6.14 8.88 -8.39
N GLU A 434 6.88 7.82 -8.75
CA GLU A 434 7.17 7.53 -10.15
C GLU A 434 5.90 7.35 -10.99
N LEU A 435 4.91 6.61 -10.45
CA LEU A 435 3.65 6.36 -11.14
C LEU A 435 2.86 7.66 -11.37
N PHE A 436 2.71 8.50 -10.34
CA PHE A 436 1.99 9.76 -10.47
C PHE A 436 2.70 10.76 -11.40
N ASN A 437 4.03 10.78 -11.42
CA ASN A 437 4.77 11.57 -12.40
C ASN A 437 4.43 11.15 -13.83
N GLU A 438 4.27 9.87 -14.10
CA GLU A 438 3.84 9.39 -15.40
C GLU A 438 2.36 9.73 -15.69
N VAL A 439 1.49 9.62 -14.69
CA VAL A 439 0.07 10.01 -14.79
C VAL A 439 -0.06 11.50 -15.13
N HIS A 440 0.75 12.36 -14.52
CA HIS A 440 0.81 13.80 -14.85
C HIS A 440 1.23 14.04 -16.30
N LYS A 441 2.30 13.39 -16.78
CA LYS A 441 2.74 13.50 -18.18
C LYS A 441 1.64 13.08 -19.16
N ILE A 442 0.92 12.00 -18.83
CA ILE A 442 -0.19 11.50 -19.64
C ILE A 442 -1.33 12.52 -19.67
N ALA A 443 -1.70 13.10 -18.53
CA ALA A 443 -2.70 14.16 -18.48
C ALA A 443 -2.23 15.39 -19.28
N ASP A 444 -0.98 15.85 -19.10
CA ASP A 444 -0.39 16.98 -19.85
C ASP A 444 -0.37 16.74 -21.36
N SER A 445 -0.30 15.50 -21.81
CA SER A 445 -0.42 15.15 -23.23
C SER A 445 -1.86 15.24 -23.77
N GLY A 446 -2.82 15.63 -22.94
CA GLY A 446 -4.23 15.83 -23.32
C GLY A 446 -5.16 14.66 -22.98
N ALA A 447 -4.74 13.67 -22.21
CA ALA A 447 -5.64 12.61 -21.73
C ALA A 447 -6.54 13.12 -20.61
N ALA A 448 -7.78 12.62 -20.54
CA ALA A 448 -8.65 12.77 -19.38
C ALA A 448 -8.36 11.64 -18.39
N VAL A 449 -8.06 11.95 -17.15
CA VAL A 449 -7.68 10.95 -16.14
C VAL A 449 -8.61 11.01 -14.95
N ALA A 450 -9.20 9.87 -14.59
CA ALA A 450 -9.94 9.66 -13.35
C ALA A 450 -9.11 8.78 -12.42
N VAL A 451 -8.92 9.19 -11.18
CA VAL A 451 -8.18 8.44 -10.15
C VAL A 451 -9.08 8.21 -8.95
N THR A 452 -9.22 6.97 -8.51
CA THR A 452 -9.76 6.68 -7.18
C THR A 452 -8.59 6.41 -6.23
N SER A 453 -8.65 6.91 -5.01
CA SER A 453 -7.72 6.54 -3.94
C SER A 453 -8.46 6.52 -2.60
N SER A 454 -8.04 5.62 -1.72
CA SER A 454 -8.41 5.62 -0.30
C SER A 454 -7.51 6.53 0.53
N GLU A 455 -6.40 7.01 -0.05
CA GLU A 455 -5.43 7.88 0.61
C GLU A 455 -5.70 9.34 0.22
N LEU A 456 -6.30 10.11 1.14
CA LEU A 456 -6.60 11.54 0.91
C LEU A 456 -5.38 12.38 0.50
N PRO A 457 -4.18 12.20 1.10
CA PRO A 457 -3.00 12.95 0.68
C PRO A 457 -2.64 12.76 -0.80
N GLU A 458 -2.81 11.55 -1.36
CA GLU A 458 -2.54 11.29 -2.78
C GLU A 458 -3.46 12.11 -3.69
N VAL A 459 -4.77 12.10 -3.38
CA VAL A 459 -5.77 12.80 -4.19
C VAL A 459 -5.55 14.30 -4.11
N MET A 460 -5.26 14.84 -2.91
CA MET A 460 -4.97 16.27 -2.71
C MET A 460 -3.69 16.73 -3.42
N MET A 461 -2.67 15.87 -3.47
CA MET A 461 -1.37 16.23 -4.06
C MET A 461 -1.40 16.16 -5.59
N HIS A 462 -2.13 15.19 -6.15
CA HIS A 462 -2.00 14.83 -7.57
C HIS A 462 -3.20 15.17 -8.44
N CYS A 463 -4.40 15.42 -7.85
CA CYS A 463 -5.60 15.70 -8.62
C CYS A 463 -5.87 17.21 -8.73
N ASP A 464 -6.37 17.64 -9.89
CA ASP A 464 -6.80 19.04 -10.12
C ASP A 464 -8.15 19.31 -9.44
N THR A 465 -9.03 18.30 -9.41
CA THR A 465 -10.37 18.35 -8.82
C THR A 465 -10.67 17.07 -8.06
N ILE A 466 -11.49 17.15 -7.01
CA ILE A 466 -11.85 16.02 -6.16
C ILE A 466 -13.37 15.95 -6.02
N TYR A 467 -13.94 14.78 -6.30
CA TYR A 467 -15.32 14.43 -5.98
C TYR A 467 -15.34 13.51 -4.76
N VAL A 468 -16.13 13.88 -3.74
CA VAL A 468 -16.35 13.05 -2.57
C VAL A 468 -17.59 12.19 -2.77
N LEU A 469 -17.40 10.88 -2.70
CA LEU A 469 -18.46 9.88 -2.78
C LEU A 469 -18.81 9.38 -1.38
N TYR A 470 -20.13 9.37 -1.09
CA TYR A 470 -20.69 8.81 0.13
C TYR A 470 -21.97 8.05 -0.21
N GLU A 471 -22.08 6.78 0.20
CA GLU A 471 -23.24 5.91 -0.07
C GLU A 471 -23.72 5.92 -1.53
N GLY A 472 -22.79 5.81 -2.45
CA GLY A 472 -23.07 5.73 -3.88
C GLY A 472 -23.48 7.05 -4.55
N GLN A 473 -23.31 8.20 -3.90
CA GLN A 473 -23.62 9.52 -4.42
C GLN A 473 -22.43 10.45 -4.34
N VAL A 474 -22.36 11.43 -5.25
CA VAL A 474 -21.46 12.59 -5.09
C VAL A 474 -22.09 13.52 -4.09
N LYS A 475 -21.36 13.85 -3.03
CA LYS A 475 -21.81 14.79 -1.98
C LYS A 475 -21.21 16.15 -2.16
N GLU A 476 -19.97 16.22 -2.58
CA GLU A 476 -19.26 17.50 -2.72
C GLU A 476 -18.21 17.42 -3.84
N PHE A 477 -17.84 18.58 -4.33
CA PHE A 477 -16.84 18.78 -5.35
C PHE A 477 -15.86 19.86 -4.90
N PHE A 478 -14.59 19.57 -4.97
CA PHE A 478 -13.53 20.49 -4.56
C PHE A 478 -12.53 20.72 -5.69
N ILE A 479 -12.08 21.99 -5.78
CA ILE A 479 -10.88 22.35 -6.53
C ILE A 479 -9.73 22.30 -5.54
N THR A 480 -8.67 21.55 -5.82
CA THR A 480 -7.60 21.25 -4.84
C THR A 480 -6.81 22.49 -4.36
N GLN A 481 -6.94 23.62 -5.03
CA GLN A 481 -6.20 24.82 -4.70
C GLN A 481 -6.77 25.52 -3.44
N GLY A 482 -6.02 25.46 -2.33
CA GLY A 482 -6.38 26.16 -1.09
C GLY A 482 -7.26 25.39 -0.11
N LEU A 483 -7.48 24.09 -0.33
CA LEU A 483 -8.29 23.23 0.52
C LEU A 483 -7.53 22.63 1.70
N SER A 484 -8.22 22.53 2.85
CA SER A 484 -7.73 21.76 3.98
C SER A 484 -8.17 20.30 3.90
N ALA A 485 -7.31 19.40 4.37
CA ALA A 485 -7.65 17.97 4.48
C ALA A 485 -8.87 17.71 5.38
N GLU A 486 -9.07 18.56 6.39
CA GLU A 486 -10.16 18.46 7.36
C GLU A 486 -11.54 18.65 6.72
N ASP A 487 -11.66 19.57 5.74
CA ASP A 487 -12.92 19.83 5.04
C ASP A 487 -13.36 18.62 4.22
N ILE A 488 -12.42 18.00 3.50
CA ILE A 488 -12.70 16.79 2.71
C ILE A 488 -13.00 15.60 3.63
N LEU A 489 -12.23 15.38 4.68
CA LEU A 489 -12.43 14.28 5.64
C LEU A 489 -13.80 14.38 6.32
N HIS A 490 -14.26 15.57 6.66
CA HIS A 490 -15.59 15.74 7.23
C HIS A 490 -16.67 15.18 6.29
N VAL A 491 -16.66 15.56 5.01
CA VAL A 491 -17.64 15.08 4.02
C VAL A 491 -17.48 13.57 3.75
N VAL A 492 -16.25 13.07 3.73
CA VAL A 492 -15.96 11.64 3.54
C VAL A 492 -16.57 10.78 4.64
N ILE A 493 -16.52 11.26 5.90
CA ILE A 493 -16.96 10.52 7.09
C ILE A 493 -18.47 10.68 7.31
N THR A 494 -18.99 11.90 7.19
CA THR A 494 -20.37 12.23 7.59
C THR A 494 -21.35 12.26 6.42
N GLY A 495 -20.88 12.44 5.20
CA GLY A 495 -21.70 12.74 4.02
C GLY A 495 -22.34 14.14 4.07
N GLU A 496 -22.01 14.98 5.05
CA GLU A 496 -22.55 16.32 5.23
C GLU A 496 -21.55 17.38 4.77
N VAL A 497 -22.04 18.33 3.99
CA VAL A 497 -21.26 19.51 3.55
C VAL A 497 -21.27 20.53 4.68
N ARG A 498 -20.09 21.00 5.13
CA ARG A 498 -20.04 22.13 6.06
C ARG A 498 -20.58 23.36 5.34
N ASN A 499 -21.72 23.87 5.80
CA ASN A 499 -22.21 25.18 5.40
C ASN A 499 -21.17 26.22 5.85
N ALA A 500 -20.55 26.91 4.86
CA ALA A 500 -19.60 27.97 5.06
C ALA A 500 -20.25 29.21 5.72
#